data_b4395f712ba1d551ecb92fa728d6fbac
#
_entry.id   b4395f712ba1d551ecb92fa728d6fbac
#
_cell.length_a   1.000
_cell.length_b   1.000
_cell.length_c   1.000
_cell.angle_alpha   90.00
_cell.angle_beta   90.00
_cell.angle_gamma   90.00
#
_symmetry.space_group_name_H-M   'P 1'
#
loop_
_entity.id
_entity.type
_entity.pdbx_description
1 polymer ?
#
loop_
_entity_poly.entity_id
_entity_poly.type
_entity_poly.pdbx_seq_one_letter_code
_entity_poly.pdbx_strand_id
1 'polypeptide(L)'
;RIRHRFGHPEALQRLLDRLANPEERMLGPAPDSRETVIEIVTDATAMSQAGRGPGYINRIINAAVQPYWPEAGLARNAPLVALETRARFNPNYEQGWFVAVNQLINNISVLAIFLCGAAVLREREHGNIEHLLVMPLESYELMFAKIWANGLVVIVVAMASLFVIVQGALGVPIFGSKLLFLLGMSIYLFSVTALGIMLATVVNSMPQFGLLAFPVYIIMSLLSGGQTPLESMPDWLQKVMQFVPSTHFVSFSQAVLFRDASFAMVWPDMAKMFAIGSVYTIYTLSRFRKMLAAVQ
;
A
#
# COMPACT_ATOMS: atom_id res chain seq x y z
N ARG A 1 4.50 -16.44 -3.04
CA ARG A 1 4.90 -17.85 -2.76
C ARG A 1 4.13 -18.74 -3.72
N ILE A 2 4.85 -19.35 -4.66
CA ILE A 2 4.31 -20.38 -5.55
C ILE A 2 4.29 -21.66 -4.72
N ARG A 3 3.10 -22.13 -4.34
CA ARG A 3 2.93 -23.47 -3.77
C ARG A 3 2.53 -24.40 -4.92
N HIS A 4 3.46 -25.23 -5.34
CA HIS A 4 3.17 -26.34 -6.21
C HIS A 4 2.42 -27.42 -5.42
N ARG A 5 1.15 -27.63 -5.72
CA ARG A 5 0.44 -28.84 -5.28
C ARG A 5 0.42 -29.78 -6.48
N PHE A 6 1.47 -30.56 -6.62
CA PHE A 6 1.44 -31.69 -7.54
C PHE A 6 0.55 -32.78 -6.92
N GLY A 7 -0.46 -33.21 -7.63
CA GLY A 7 -1.29 -34.32 -7.22
C GLY A 7 -0.51 -35.62 -7.04
N HIS A 8 0.61 -35.80 -7.74
CA HIS A 8 1.59 -36.86 -7.58
C HIS A 8 3.00 -36.37 -7.93
N PRO A 9 3.96 -36.34 -7.00
CA PRO A 9 5.35 -35.98 -7.30
C PRO A 9 5.99 -36.92 -8.34
N GLU A 10 5.51 -38.18 -8.42
CA GLU A 10 5.95 -39.14 -9.41
C GLU A 10 5.53 -38.81 -10.84
N ALA A 11 4.43 -38.07 -11.05
CA ALA A 11 4.01 -37.67 -12.39
C ALA A 11 4.93 -36.61 -13.00
N LEU A 12 5.38 -35.65 -12.16
CA LEU A 12 6.37 -34.63 -12.59
C LEU A 12 7.72 -35.27 -12.88
N GLN A 13 8.16 -36.20 -12.02
CA GLN A 13 9.42 -36.91 -12.21
C GLN A 13 9.43 -37.73 -13.49
N ARG A 14 8.35 -38.46 -13.77
CA ARG A 14 8.15 -39.20 -15.05
C ARG A 14 8.13 -38.26 -16.26
N LEU A 15 7.56 -37.07 -16.13
CA LEU A 15 7.53 -36.07 -17.19
C LEU A 15 8.90 -35.49 -17.46
N LEU A 16 9.66 -35.19 -16.41
CA LEU A 16 11.04 -34.71 -16.50
C LEU A 16 11.98 -35.79 -17.06
N ASP A 17 11.82 -37.05 -16.66
CA ASP A 17 12.59 -38.18 -17.14
C ASP A 17 12.31 -38.47 -18.62
N ARG A 18 11.03 -38.36 -19.07
CA ARG A 18 10.66 -38.44 -20.50
C ARG A 18 11.20 -37.25 -21.30
N LEU A 19 11.23 -36.05 -20.76
CA LEU A 19 11.81 -34.88 -21.42
C LEU A 19 13.34 -34.97 -21.57
N ALA A 20 14.00 -35.67 -20.65
CA ALA A 20 15.44 -35.89 -20.68
C ALA A 20 15.88 -36.98 -21.65
N ASN A 21 14.99 -37.89 -22.06
CA ASN A 21 15.32 -39.04 -22.91
C ASN A 21 14.77 -38.89 -24.33
N PRO A 22 15.62 -38.60 -25.35
CA PRO A 22 15.16 -38.32 -26.72
C PRO A 22 14.47 -39.51 -27.43
N GLU A 23 14.77 -40.75 -27.01
CA GLU A 23 14.20 -41.95 -27.65
C GLU A 23 12.79 -42.26 -27.14
N GLU A 24 12.44 -41.93 -25.93
CA GLU A 24 11.09 -42.11 -25.37
C GLU A 24 10.07 -41.06 -25.87
N ARG A 25 10.54 -39.97 -26.49
CA ARG A 25 9.69 -38.92 -27.05
C ARG A 25 8.82 -39.38 -28.22
N MET A 26 9.23 -40.44 -28.94
CA MET A 26 8.58 -40.84 -30.20
C MET A 26 7.52 -41.93 -30.04
N LEU A 27 7.33 -42.56 -28.89
CA LEU A 27 6.56 -43.78 -28.76
C LEU A 27 5.40 -43.76 -27.75
N GLY A 28 5.08 -42.63 -27.15
CA GLY A 28 3.96 -42.56 -26.19
C GLY A 28 2.79 -41.71 -26.68
N PRO A 29 1.52 -42.11 -26.43
CA PRO A 29 0.39 -41.21 -26.63
C PRO A 29 0.59 -39.92 -25.86
N ALA A 30 0.17 -38.78 -26.44
CA ALA A 30 0.21 -37.48 -25.76
C ALA A 30 -0.46 -37.62 -24.38
N PRO A 31 0.18 -37.13 -23.30
CA PRO A 31 -0.45 -37.18 -21.99
C PRO A 31 -1.80 -36.51 -22.08
N ASP A 32 -2.84 -37.13 -21.52
CA ASP A 32 -4.20 -36.60 -21.50
C ASP A 32 -4.09 -35.17 -20.90
N SER A 33 -4.51 -34.16 -21.66
CA SER A 33 -4.41 -32.75 -21.32
C SER A 33 -5.12 -32.37 -20.00
N ARG A 34 -5.81 -33.32 -19.39
CA ARG A 34 -6.49 -33.20 -18.12
C ARG A 34 -5.61 -33.48 -16.88
N GLU A 35 -4.41 -34.09 -17.07
CA GLU A 35 -3.56 -34.49 -15.94
C GLU A 35 -2.51 -33.44 -15.50
N THR A 36 -2.23 -32.44 -16.31
CA THR A 36 -1.24 -31.38 -15.98
C THR A 36 -1.93 -30.03 -15.76
N VAL A 37 -2.61 -29.90 -14.65
CA VAL A 37 -3.13 -28.59 -14.18
C VAL A 37 -2.09 -27.98 -13.28
N ILE A 38 -1.51 -26.84 -13.69
CA ILE A 38 -0.65 -26.02 -12.84
C ILE A 38 -1.52 -24.96 -12.18
N GLU A 39 -1.71 -25.08 -10.87
CA GLU A 39 -2.43 -24.08 -10.08
C GLU A 39 -1.47 -22.95 -9.72
N ILE A 40 -1.76 -21.71 -10.18
CA ILE A 40 -1.07 -20.50 -9.78
C ILE A 40 -1.93 -19.76 -8.77
N VAL A 41 -1.48 -19.74 -7.51
CA VAL A 41 -2.11 -18.92 -6.47
C VAL A 41 -1.46 -17.53 -6.45
N THR A 42 -2.24 -16.51 -6.82
CA THR A 42 -1.78 -15.11 -6.80
C THR A 42 -2.44 -14.34 -5.67
N ASP A 43 -1.66 -13.45 -5.03
CA ASP A 43 -2.20 -12.50 -4.08
C ASP A 43 -2.78 -11.30 -4.85
N ALA A 44 -4.10 -11.26 -4.95
CA ALA A 44 -4.81 -10.24 -5.70
C ALA A 44 -4.88 -8.87 -4.98
N THR A 45 -4.27 -8.72 -3.81
CA THR A 45 -4.13 -7.40 -3.17
C THR A 45 -3.05 -6.54 -3.84
N ALA A 46 -2.11 -7.15 -4.57
CA ALA A 46 -1.13 -6.47 -5.41
C ALA A 46 -1.59 -6.46 -6.88
N MET A 47 -2.70 -5.79 -7.17
CA MET A 47 -3.43 -5.87 -8.45
C MET A 47 -2.62 -5.54 -9.69
N SER A 48 -1.66 -4.62 -9.60
CA SER A 48 -0.79 -4.27 -10.74
C SER A 48 0.08 -5.45 -11.21
N GLN A 49 0.40 -6.37 -10.32
CA GLN A 49 1.17 -7.59 -10.60
C GLN A 49 0.26 -8.81 -10.79
N ALA A 50 -0.79 -8.93 -9.97
CA ALA A 50 -1.71 -10.07 -10.00
C ALA A 50 -2.47 -10.17 -11.33
N GLY A 51 -2.84 -9.05 -11.95
CA GLY A 51 -3.55 -9.03 -13.24
C GLY A 51 -2.67 -9.36 -14.45
N ARG A 52 -1.37 -9.07 -14.39
CA ARG A 52 -0.43 -9.29 -15.52
C ARG A 52 0.43 -10.54 -15.36
N GLY A 53 0.75 -10.90 -14.11
CA GLY A 53 1.65 -12.02 -13.77
C GLY A 53 1.22 -13.35 -14.34
N PRO A 54 -0.02 -13.81 -14.11
CA PRO A 54 -0.50 -15.10 -14.61
C PRO A 54 -0.48 -15.21 -16.14
N GLY A 55 -0.86 -14.14 -16.84
CA GLY A 55 -0.81 -14.10 -18.30
C GLY A 55 0.62 -14.17 -18.84
N TYR A 56 1.58 -13.58 -18.13
CA TYR A 56 2.99 -13.66 -18.52
C TYR A 56 3.58 -15.04 -18.25
N ILE A 57 3.28 -15.63 -17.10
CA ILE A 57 3.68 -17.01 -16.75
C ILE A 57 3.09 -18.01 -17.76
N ASN A 58 1.82 -17.84 -18.12
CA ASN A 58 1.16 -18.70 -19.12
C ASN A 58 1.89 -18.63 -20.48
N ARG A 59 2.27 -17.44 -20.93
CA ARG A 59 3.02 -17.29 -22.18
C ARG A 59 4.40 -17.97 -22.11
N ILE A 60 5.11 -17.81 -21.00
CA ILE A 60 6.43 -18.42 -20.79
C ILE A 60 6.32 -19.94 -20.80
N ILE A 61 5.37 -20.49 -20.04
CA ILE A 61 5.16 -21.96 -19.95
C ILE A 61 4.79 -22.52 -21.34
N ASN A 62 3.81 -21.91 -22.01
CA ASN A 62 3.42 -22.36 -23.33
C ASN A 62 4.56 -22.23 -24.35
N ALA A 63 5.35 -21.16 -24.32
CA ALA A 63 6.53 -21.00 -25.18
C ALA A 63 7.62 -22.02 -24.86
N ALA A 64 7.81 -22.38 -23.61
CA ALA A 64 8.80 -23.38 -23.20
C ALA A 64 8.39 -24.82 -23.55
N VAL A 65 7.10 -25.11 -23.53
CA VAL A 65 6.56 -26.46 -23.81
C VAL A 65 6.35 -26.69 -25.32
N GLN A 66 6.04 -25.65 -26.09
CA GLN A 66 5.77 -25.72 -27.53
C GLN A 66 6.85 -26.44 -28.36
N PRO A 67 8.18 -26.26 -28.15
CA PRO A 67 9.21 -26.96 -28.91
C PRO A 67 9.23 -28.48 -28.72
N TYR A 68 8.69 -28.96 -27.60
CA TYR A 68 8.69 -30.38 -27.25
C TYR A 68 7.47 -31.14 -27.80
N TRP A 69 6.44 -30.42 -28.30
CA TRP A 69 5.22 -30.99 -28.89
C TRP A 69 4.86 -30.29 -30.22
N PRO A 70 5.63 -30.51 -31.28
CA PRO A 70 5.37 -29.87 -32.58
C PRO A 70 4.04 -30.34 -33.22
N GLU A 71 3.57 -31.56 -32.91
CA GLU A 71 2.35 -32.13 -33.51
C GLU A 71 1.05 -31.60 -32.82
N ALA A 72 1.11 -31.09 -31.62
CA ALA A 72 -0.03 -30.46 -30.96
C ALA A 72 -0.47 -29.13 -31.61
N GLY A 73 0.28 -28.64 -32.59
CA GLY A 73 -0.02 -27.44 -33.39
C GLY A 73 -1.19 -27.56 -34.36
N LEU A 74 -1.80 -28.74 -34.50
CA LEU A 74 -2.99 -28.93 -35.33
C LEU A 74 -4.27 -28.40 -34.63
N ALA A 75 -4.30 -28.27 -33.31
CA ALA A 75 -5.31 -27.52 -32.58
C ALA A 75 -4.81 -26.12 -32.25
N ARG A 76 -4.76 -25.25 -33.22
CA ARG A 76 -4.07 -23.92 -33.22
C ARG A 76 -4.49 -22.97 -32.10
N ASN A 77 -5.42 -23.29 -31.21
CA ASN A 77 -5.97 -22.42 -30.17
C ASN A 77 -6.17 -23.09 -28.79
N ALA A 78 -5.74 -24.33 -28.58
CA ALA A 78 -5.83 -24.93 -27.25
C ALA A 78 -4.51 -24.73 -26.49
N PRO A 79 -4.52 -24.20 -25.27
CA PRO A 79 -3.31 -24.12 -24.45
C PRO A 79 -2.85 -25.54 -24.10
N LEU A 80 -1.58 -25.86 -24.35
CA LEU A 80 -0.98 -27.18 -24.05
C LEU A 80 -0.95 -27.47 -22.55
N VAL A 81 -1.01 -26.46 -21.73
CA VAL A 81 -1.08 -26.53 -20.26
C VAL A 81 -2.22 -25.65 -19.79
N ALA A 82 -3.21 -26.25 -19.14
CA ALA A 82 -4.28 -25.50 -18.50
C ALA A 82 -3.74 -24.89 -17.19
N LEU A 83 -3.61 -23.56 -17.18
CA LEU A 83 -3.28 -22.79 -16.00
C LEU A 83 -4.56 -22.40 -15.27
N GLU A 84 -4.82 -23.01 -14.12
CA GLU A 84 -5.88 -22.59 -13.23
C GLU A 84 -5.34 -21.51 -12.29
N THR A 85 -5.76 -20.27 -12.51
CA THR A 85 -5.33 -19.12 -11.70
C THR A 85 -6.34 -18.92 -10.58
N ARG A 86 -5.92 -19.10 -9.34
CA ARG A 86 -6.73 -18.85 -8.16
C ARG A 86 -6.29 -17.58 -7.46
N ALA A 87 -7.11 -16.54 -7.56
CA ALA A 87 -6.88 -15.29 -6.84
C ALA A 87 -7.32 -15.44 -5.39
N ARG A 88 -6.41 -15.18 -4.46
CA ARG A 88 -6.72 -15.10 -3.04
C ARG A 88 -7.10 -13.68 -2.70
N PHE A 89 -8.14 -13.46 -1.87
CA PHE A 89 -8.66 -12.17 -1.39
C PHE A 89 -9.43 -11.30 -2.41
N ASN A 90 -9.37 -11.58 -3.71
CA ASN A 90 -10.17 -10.90 -4.73
C ASN A 90 -10.43 -11.87 -5.89
N PRO A 91 -11.40 -12.81 -5.75
CA PRO A 91 -11.63 -13.88 -6.74
C PRO A 91 -11.99 -13.35 -8.13
N ASN A 92 -12.66 -12.20 -8.20
CA ASN A 92 -13.15 -11.61 -9.44
C ASN A 92 -12.14 -10.66 -10.09
N TYR A 93 -10.94 -10.47 -9.52
CA TYR A 93 -9.94 -9.49 -9.98
C TYR A 93 -10.53 -8.07 -10.13
N GLU A 94 -11.46 -7.68 -9.24
CA GLU A 94 -12.04 -6.34 -9.27
C GLU A 94 -11.01 -5.29 -8.83
N GLN A 95 -10.43 -4.64 -9.82
CA GLN A 95 -9.45 -3.58 -9.60
C GLN A 95 -10.03 -2.40 -8.79
N GLY A 96 -11.35 -2.17 -8.90
CA GLY A 96 -12.06 -1.12 -8.21
C GLY A 96 -11.92 -1.17 -6.69
N TRP A 97 -11.90 -2.36 -6.09
CA TRP A 97 -11.78 -2.52 -4.63
C TRP A 97 -10.44 -2.00 -4.10
N PHE A 98 -9.37 -2.40 -4.77
CA PHE A 98 -8.02 -1.96 -4.41
C PHE A 98 -7.83 -0.45 -4.60
N VAL A 99 -8.30 0.08 -5.74
CA VAL A 99 -8.24 1.51 -6.07
C VAL A 99 -9.02 2.32 -5.05
N ALA A 100 -10.23 1.87 -4.63
CA ALA A 100 -11.05 2.57 -3.67
C ALA A 100 -10.38 2.74 -2.31
N VAL A 101 -9.77 1.66 -1.77
CA VAL A 101 -9.04 1.72 -0.49
C VAL A 101 -7.78 2.58 -0.63
N ASN A 102 -7.04 2.45 -1.72
CA ASN A 102 -5.85 3.27 -1.95
C ASN A 102 -6.20 4.76 -2.09
N GLN A 103 -7.32 5.09 -2.75
CA GLN A 103 -7.81 6.47 -2.85
C GLN A 103 -8.24 7.01 -1.48
N LEU A 104 -8.85 6.18 -0.63
CA LEU A 104 -9.16 6.55 0.76
C LEU A 104 -7.88 6.92 1.53
N ILE A 105 -6.82 6.11 1.42
CA ILE A 105 -5.51 6.36 2.05
C ILE A 105 -4.92 7.68 1.56
N ASN A 106 -4.96 7.92 0.25
CA ASN A 106 -4.47 9.16 -0.36
C ASN A 106 -5.25 10.39 0.14
N ASN A 107 -6.57 10.30 0.24
CA ASN A 107 -7.41 11.37 0.75
C ASN A 107 -7.14 11.66 2.23
N ILE A 108 -6.94 10.65 3.06
CA ILE A 108 -6.51 10.80 4.46
C ILE A 108 -5.20 11.56 4.51
N SER A 109 -4.23 11.20 3.67
CA SER A 109 -2.89 11.81 3.66
C SER A 109 -2.94 13.28 3.26
N VAL A 110 -3.63 13.61 2.17
CA VAL A 110 -3.73 15.01 1.70
C VAL A 110 -4.45 15.87 2.71
N LEU A 111 -5.59 15.40 3.24
CA LEU A 111 -6.35 16.14 4.24
C LEU A 111 -5.51 16.39 5.49
N ALA A 112 -4.81 15.38 6.00
CA ALA A 112 -3.99 15.50 7.20
C ALA A 112 -2.85 16.50 7.03
N ILE A 113 -2.10 16.44 5.92
CA ILE A 113 -0.98 17.36 5.64
C ILE A 113 -1.50 18.78 5.50
N PHE A 114 -2.51 19.00 4.63
CA PHE A 114 -2.95 20.34 4.31
C PHE A 114 -3.77 20.99 5.42
N LEU A 115 -4.66 20.25 6.10
CA LEU A 115 -5.43 20.82 7.20
C LEU A 115 -4.51 21.26 8.35
N CYS A 116 -3.60 20.38 8.76
CA CYS A 116 -2.71 20.64 9.89
C CYS A 116 -1.68 21.74 9.59
N GLY A 117 -1.05 21.66 8.41
CA GLY A 117 -0.07 22.66 8.00
C GLY A 117 -0.69 24.04 7.80
N ALA A 118 -1.85 24.09 7.14
CA ALA A 118 -2.58 25.34 6.94
C ALA A 118 -3.10 25.95 8.24
N ALA A 119 -3.51 25.12 9.23
CA ALA A 119 -3.94 25.62 10.54
C ALA A 119 -2.80 26.36 11.26
N VAL A 120 -1.59 25.79 11.24
CA VAL A 120 -0.41 26.42 11.85
C VAL A 120 -0.02 27.70 11.14
N LEU A 121 -0.05 27.68 9.81
CA LEU A 121 0.40 28.83 9.02
C LEU A 121 -0.58 29.99 9.10
N ARG A 122 -1.90 29.73 9.10
CA ARG A 122 -2.92 30.76 9.31
C ARG A 122 -2.75 31.51 10.64
N GLU A 123 -2.47 30.80 11.71
CA GLU A 123 -2.23 31.47 13.01
C GLU A 123 -1.00 32.35 12.99
N ARG A 124 0.03 31.93 12.22
CA ARG A 124 1.23 32.74 12.03
C ARG A 124 0.96 33.98 11.18
N GLU A 125 0.22 33.85 10.07
CA GLU A 125 -0.09 34.99 9.18
C GLU A 125 -1.04 36.00 9.81
N HIS A 126 -1.96 35.59 10.70
CA HIS A 126 -2.92 36.49 11.34
C HIS A 126 -2.43 37.10 12.64
N GLY A 127 -1.16 36.91 13.03
CA GLY A 127 -0.58 37.47 14.24
C GLY A 127 -1.12 36.88 15.55
N ASN A 128 -1.98 35.84 15.50
CA ASN A 128 -2.55 35.21 16.69
C ASN A 128 -1.48 34.55 17.58
N ILE A 129 -0.27 34.35 17.07
CA ILE A 129 0.87 33.82 17.84
C ILE A 129 1.20 34.74 19.03
N GLU A 130 1.10 36.07 18.88
CA GLU A 130 1.33 37.01 19.97
C GLU A 130 0.33 36.85 21.11
N HIS A 131 -0.95 36.58 20.79
CA HIS A 131 -1.99 36.27 21.79
C HIS A 131 -1.76 34.94 22.48
N LEU A 132 -1.23 33.93 21.76
CA LEU A 132 -0.90 32.63 22.32
C LEU A 132 0.33 32.67 23.24
N LEU A 133 1.26 33.62 23.02
CA LEU A 133 2.43 33.84 23.89
C LEU A 133 2.06 34.46 25.24
N VAL A 134 0.93 35.16 25.35
CA VAL A 134 0.42 35.70 26.61
C VAL A 134 -0.29 34.63 27.46
N MET A 135 -0.71 33.54 26.85
CA MET A 135 -1.30 32.42 27.58
C MET A 135 -0.19 31.54 28.17
N PRO A 136 -0.36 31.00 29.38
CA PRO A 136 0.60 30.11 30.02
C PRO A 136 0.54 28.70 29.44
N LEU A 137 0.64 28.58 28.10
CA LEU A 137 0.63 27.34 27.35
C LEU A 137 2.04 27.01 26.85
N GLU A 138 2.41 25.74 27.02
CA GLU A 138 3.66 25.23 26.47
C GLU A 138 3.53 24.96 24.97
N SER A 139 4.60 25.22 24.22
CA SER A 139 4.60 25.04 22.75
C SER A 139 4.19 23.63 22.30
N TYR A 140 4.47 22.60 23.11
CA TYR A 140 4.08 21.22 22.80
C TYR A 140 2.58 21.01 22.98
N GLU A 141 1.93 21.66 23.96
CA GLU A 141 0.49 21.53 24.19
C GLU A 141 -0.30 22.05 22.99
N LEU A 142 0.10 23.20 22.48
CA LEU A 142 -0.49 23.81 21.29
C LEU A 142 -0.36 22.88 20.07
N MET A 143 0.83 22.32 19.87
CA MET A 143 1.10 21.43 18.75
C MET A 143 0.27 20.14 18.85
N PHE A 144 0.24 19.51 20.03
CA PHE A 144 -0.57 18.31 20.23
C PHE A 144 -2.06 18.58 20.11
N ALA A 145 -2.56 19.70 20.63
CA ALA A 145 -3.97 20.08 20.46
C ALA A 145 -4.36 20.18 18.97
N LYS A 146 -3.49 20.74 18.13
CA LYS A 146 -3.72 20.82 16.66
C LYS A 146 -3.68 19.45 15.98
N ILE A 147 -2.71 18.62 16.33
CA ILE A 147 -2.61 17.25 15.81
C ILE A 147 -3.90 16.50 16.12
N TRP A 148 -4.37 16.55 17.38
CA TRP A 148 -5.57 15.86 17.80
C TRP A 148 -6.85 16.43 17.19
N ALA A 149 -7.01 17.74 17.18
CA ALA A 149 -8.21 18.40 16.67
C ALA A 149 -8.39 18.11 15.16
N ASN A 150 -7.35 18.35 14.36
CA ASN A 150 -7.41 18.07 12.92
C ASN A 150 -7.42 16.56 12.63
N GLY A 151 -6.67 15.76 13.40
CA GLY A 151 -6.67 14.30 13.30
C GLY A 151 -8.06 13.71 13.53
N LEU A 152 -8.78 14.17 14.54
CA LEU A 152 -10.15 13.70 14.85
C LEU A 152 -11.11 13.96 13.68
N VAL A 153 -11.05 15.15 13.07
CA VAL A 153 -11.86 15.47 11.89
C VAL A 153 -11.58 14.51 10.76
N VAL A 154 -10.29 14.26 10.47
CA VAL A 154 -9.89 13.33 9.41
C VAL A 154 -10.33 11.90 9.73
N ILE A 155 -10.22 11.46 10.99
CA ILE A 155 -10.70 10.13 11.44
C ILE A 155 -12.20 9.98 11.16
N VAL A 156 -13.00 10.95 11.55
CA VAL A 156 -14.47 10.89 11.36
C VAL A 156 -14.81 10.82 9.87
N VAL A 157 -14.22 11.69 9.06
CA VAL A 157 -14.43 11.72 7.61
C VAL A 157 -13.96 10.42 6.94
N ALA A 158 -12.78 9.92 7.32
CA ALA A 158 -12.23 8.68 6.77
C ALA A 158 -13.07 7.45 7.13
N MET A 159 -13.51 7.34 8.38
CA MET A 159 -14.40 6.24 8.81
C MET A 159 -15.76 6.32 8.14
N ALA A 160 -16.34 7.53 8.03
CA ALA A 160 -17.59 7.72 7.29
C ALA A 160 -17.41 7.33 5.81
N SER A 161 -16.32 7.73 5.16
CA SER A 161 -16.00 7.34 3.79
C SER A 161 -15.81 5.84 3.63
N LEU A 162 -15.13 5.18 4.58
CA LEU A 162 -14.95 3.73 4.58
C LEU A 162 -16.31 3.00 4.64
N PHE A 163 -17.22 3.42 5.53
CA PHE A 163 -18.51 2.76 5.70
C PHE A 163 -19.49 3.09 4.57
N VAL A 164 -19.61 4.37 4.20
CA VAL A 164 -20.65 4.83 3.26
C VAL A 164 -20.21 4.60 1.83
N ILE A 165 -18.99 4.99 1.48
CA ILE A 165 -18.53 4.94 0.09
C ILE A 165 -17.91 3.58 -0.21
N VAL A 166 -16.88 3.17 0.53
CA VAL A 166 -16.11 1.98 0.17
C VAL A 166 -16.96 0.72 0.39
N GLN A 167 -17.57 0.57 1.56
CA GLN A 167 -18.35 -0.61 1.89
C GLN A 167 -19.80 -0.51 1.36
N GLY A 168 -20.46 0.64 1.51
CA GLY A 168 -21.87 0.81 1.15
C GLY A 168 -22.10 1.01 -0.34
N ALA A 169 -21.45 2.00 -0.97
CA ALA A 169 -21.69 2.32 -2.37
C ALA A 169 -20.92 1.43 -3.35
N LEU A 170 -19.65 1.12 -3.03
CA LEU A 170 -18.78 0.30 -3.90
C LEU A 170 -18.84 -1.19 -3.59
N GLY A 171 -19.50 -1.59 -2.48
CA GLY A 171 -19.65 -3.00 -2.11
C GLY A 171 -18.33 -3.73 -1.83
N VAL A 172 -17.26 -2.99 -1.44
CA VAL A 172 -15.95 -3.59 -1.16
C VAL A 172 -16.04 -4.46 0.10
N PRO A 173 -15.77 -5.76 0.02
CA PRO A 173 -15.78 -6.62 1.20
C PRO A 173 -14.58 -6.30 2.08
N ILE A 174 -14.87 -5.91 3.32
CA ILE A 174 -13.88 -5.67 4.36
C ILE A 174 -13.92 -6.85 5.30
N PHE A 175 -12.86 -7.67 5.29
CA PHE A 175 -12.79 -8.89 6.09
C PHE A 175 -12.23 -8.63 7.50
N GLY A 176 -11.37 -7.62 7.63
CA GLY A 176 -10.62 -7.39 8.86
C GLY A 176 -11.28 -6.49 9.90
N SER A 177 -10.64 -6.38 11.05
CA SER A 177 -11.10 -5.59 12.18
C SER A 177 -11.05 -4.09 11.90
N LYS A 178 -12.23 -3.46 11.86
CA LYS A 178 -12.37 -2.00 11.68
C LYS A 178 -11.78 -1.20 12.85
N LEU A 179 -11.80 -1.79 14.05
CA LEU A 179 -11.19 -1.18 15.23
C LEU A 179 -9.64 -1.15 15.10
N LEU A 180 -9.05 -2.24 14.62
CA LEU A 180 -7.62 -2.30 14.36
C LEU A 180 -7.22 -1.30 13.28
N PHE A 181 -8.03 -1.17 12.23
CA PHE A 181 -7.82 -0.14 11.20
C PHE A 181 -7.88 1.28 11.78
N LEU A 182 -8.87 1.56 12.65
CA LEU A 182 -8.99 2.85 13.34
C LEU A 182 -7.76 3.17 14.19
N LEU A 183 -7.24 2.20 14.94
CA LEU A 183 -6.02 2.36 15.74
C LEU A 183 -4.80 2.67 14.86
N GLY A 184 -4.57 1.89 13.81
CA GLY A 184 -3.46 2.13 12.89
C GLY A 184 -3.58 3.46 12.14
N MET A 185 -4.81 3.84 11.74
CA MET A 185 -5.09 5.13 11.14
C MET A 185 -4.80 6.29 12.10
N SER A 186 -5.10 6.15 13.39
CA SER A 186 -4.79 7.17 14.39
C SER A 186 -3.29 7.39 14.55
N ILE A 187 -2.50 6.31 14.55
CA ILE A 187 -1.03 6.38 14.58
C ILE A 187 -0.49 7.00 13.28
N TYR A 188 -1.05 6.62 12.15
CA TYR A 188 -0.69 7.21 10.87
C TYR A 188 -0.96 8.71 10.81
N LEU A 189 -2.14 9.12 11.25
CA LEU A 189 -2.53 10.54 11.32
C LEU A 189 -1.60 11.33 12.22
N PHE A 190 -1.22 10.80 13.38
CA PHE A 190 -0.19 11.42 14.21
C PHE A 190 1.09 11.71 13.42
N SER A 191 1.56 10.77 12.61
CA SER A 191 2.78 10.93 11.83
C SER A 191 2.64 11.93 10.69
N VAL A 192 1.53 11.85 9.94
CA VAL A 192 1.32 12.69 8.74
C VAL A 192 0.93 14.13 9.12
N THR A 193 0.17 14.32 10.21
CA THR A 193 -0.12 15.65 10.72
C THR A 193 1.14 16.32 11.24
N ALA A 194 2.03 15.58 11.93
CA ALA A 194 3.34 16.09 12.34
C ALA A 194 4.20 16.50 11.13
N LEU A 195 4.17 15.72 10.04
CA LEU A 195 4.82 16.10 8.78
C LEU A 195 4.24 17.40 8.21
N GLY A 196 2.91 17.55 8.18
CA GLY A 196 2.23 18.75 7.71
C GLY A 196 2.66 20.00 8.49
N ILE A 197 2.72 19.89 9.83
CA ILE A 197 3.20 20.99 10.70
C ILE A 197 4.69 21.24 10.43
N MET A 198 5.50 20.20 10.29
CA MET A 198 6.93 20.33 9.98
C MET A 198 7.14 21.15 8.70
N LEU A 199 6.41 20.84 7.64
CA LEU A 199 6.49 21.59 6.37
C LEU A 199 6.05 23.05 6.57
N ALA A 200 5.02 23.30 7.37
CA ALA A 200 4.56 24.66 7.68
C ALA A 200 5.59 25.50 8.47
N THR A 201 6.47 24.85 9.26
CA THR A 201 7.53 25.58 9.98
C THR A 201 8.69 26.05 9.10
N VAL A 202 8.82 25.49 7.90
CA VAL A 202 9.92 25.80 6.96
C VAL A 202 9.55 26.96 6.02
N VAL A 203 8.25 27.18 5.79
CA VAL A 203 7.73 28.18 4.87
C VAL A 203 7.18 29.40 5.60
N ASN A 204 7.02 30.52 4.88
CA ASN A 204 6.57 31.78 5.46
C ASN A 204 5.17 32.21 5.02
N SER A 205 4.60 31.58 3.99
CA SER A 205 3.29 31.95 3.44
C SER A 205 2.50 30.73 2.95
N MET A 206 1.17 30.87 2.88
CA MET A 206 0.28 29.82 2.35
C MET A 206 0.64 29.36 0.94
N PRO A 207 0.94 30.25 -0.03
CA PRO A 207 1.37 29.80 -1.35
C PRO A 207 2.65 28.97 -1.34
N GLN A 208 3.64 29.34 -0.52
CA GLN A 208 4.88 28.59 -0.35
C GLN A 208 4.62 27.21 0.28
N PHE A 209 3.69 27.14 1.24
CA PHE A 209 3.27 25.86 1.81
C PHE A 209 2.67 24.93 0.77
N GLY A 210 1.77 25.44 -0.07
CA GLY A 210 1.20 24.65 -1.16
C GLY A 210 2.26 24.12 -2.14
N LEU A 211 3.21 24.99 -2.52
CA LEU A 211 4.33 24.62 -3.41
C LEU A 211 5.25 23.55 -2.80
N LEU A 212 5.41 23.51 -1.49
CA LEU A 212 6.23 22.51 -0.81
C LEU A 212 5.46 21.25 -0.47
N ALA A 213 4.25 21.38 0.06
CA ALA A 213 3.45 20.24 0.55
C ALA A 213 2.91 19.38 -0.59
N PHE A 214 2.54 19.98 -1.74
CA PHE A 214 1.96 19.25 -2.85
C PHE A 214 2.94 18.24 -3.50
N PRO A 215 4.19 18.60 -3.86
CA PRO A 215 5.17 17.63 -4.34
C PRO A 215 5.48 16.53 -3.33
N VAL A 216 5.60 16.86 -2.02
CA VAL A 216 5.81 15.88 -0.97
C VAL A 216 4.65 14.89 -0.93
N TYR A 217 3.41 15.37 -0.96
CA TYR A 217 2.22 14.52 -1.02
C TYR A 217 2.21 13.63 -2.27
N ILE A 218 2.52 14.19 -3.46
CA ILE A 218 2.55 13.40 -4.72
C ILE A 218 3.57 12.27 -4.61
N ILE A 219 4.77 12.56 -4.14
CA ILE A 219 5.82 11.54 -3.95
C ILE A 219 5.32 10.45 -2.99
N MET A 220 4.72 10.84 -1.87
CA MET A 220 4.14 9.89 -0.92
C MET A 220 3.03 9.04 -1.55
N SER A 221 2.14 9.64 -2.33
CA SER A 221 1.03 8.94 -2.97
C SER A 221 1.48 7.94 -4.04
N LEU A 222 2.44 8.34 -4.90
CA LEU A 222 2.90 7.51 -6.01
C LEU A 222 3.82 6.36 -5.55
N LEU A 223 4.69 6.63 -4.59
CA LEU A 223 5.78 5.72 -4.21
C LEU A 223 5.51 4.93 -2.93
N SER A 224 4.35 5.10 -2.30
CA SER A 224 4.00 4.41 -1.03
C SER A 224 3.73 2.92 -1.15
N GLY A 225 3.77 2.34 -2.35
CA GLY A 225 3.40 0.93 -2.56
C GLY A 225 1.93 0.71 -2.95
N GLY A 226 1.08 1.75 -2.86
CA GLY A 226 -0.32 1.67 -3.24
C GLY A 226 -0.55 1.71 -4.75
N GLN A 227 0.12 2.60 -5.45
CA GLN A 227 0.03 2.73 -6.92
C GLN A 227 1.18 2.01 -7.62
N THR A 228 2.41 2.23 -7.18
CA THR A 228 3.60 1.58 -7.71
C THR A 228 4.11 0.57 -6.69
N PRO A 229 4.20 -0.72 -7.04
CA PRO A 229 4.74 -1.73 -6.13
C PRO A 229 6.17 -1.40 -5.70
N LEU A 230 6.47 -1.54 -4.41
CA LEU A 230 7.79 -1.21 -3.86
C LEU A 230 8.89 -2.06 -4.51
N GLU A 231 8.60 -3.32 -4.81
CA GLU A 231 9.54 -4.27 -5.42
C GLU A 231 9.97 -3.88 -6.84
N SER A 232 9.18 -3.03 -7.51
CA SER A 232 9.51 -2.53 -8.86
C SER A 232 10.44 -1.31 -8.84
N MET A 233 10.70 -0.76 -7.65
CA MET A 233 11.56 0.42 -7.48
C MET A 233 13.03 0.02 -7.31
N PRO A 234 13.99 0.89 -7.69
CA PRO A 234 15.40 0.69 -7.38
C PRO A 234 15.65 0.55 -5.86
N ASP A 235 16.63 -0.26 -5.46
CA ASP A 235 16.91 -0.58 -4.04
C ASP A 235 17.13 0.67 -3.15
N TRP A 236 17.79 1.69 -3.70
CA TRP A 236 18.01 2.93 -2.96
C TRP A 236 16.70 3.66 -2.65
N LEU A 237 15.75 3.64 -3.60
CA LEU A 237 14.45 4.30 -3.44
C LEU A 237 13.57 3.52 -2.45
N GLN A 238 13.60 2.19 -2.50
CA GLN A 238 12.91 1.34 -1.51
C GLN A 238 13.37 1.68 -0.08
N LYS A 239 14.68 1.86 0.13
CA LYS A 239 15.23 2.24 1.44
C LYS A 239 14.76 3.63 1.88
N VAL A 240 14.71 4.61 0.98
CA VAL A 240 14.20 5.95 1.28
C VAL A 240 12.72 5.90 1.65
N MET A 241 11.92 5.12 0.93
CA MET A 241 10.48 5.01 1.18
C MET A 241 10.14 4.32 2.52
N GLN A 242 11.06 3.58 3.12
CA GLN A 242 10.88 3.05 4.48
C GLN A 242 10.83 4.13 5.57
N PHE A 243 11.34 5.33 5.30
CA PHE A 243 11.24 6.47 6.23
C PHE A 243 9.97 7.30 6.02
N VAL A 244 9.11 6.89 5.10
CA VAL A 244 7.86 7.58 4.79
C VAL A 244 6.69 6.83 5.43
N PRO A 245 5.87 7.49 6.27
CA PRO A 245 4.81 6.81 7.02
C PRO A 245 3.71 6.22 6.13
N SER A 246 3.46 6.81 4.94
CA SER A 246 2.45 6.30 4.00
C SER A 246 2.75 4.90 3.48
N THR A 247 4.03 4.54 3.32
CA THR A 247 4.46 3.20 2.90
C THR A 247 3.99 2.12 3.87
N HIS A 248 4.20 2.37 5.17
CA HIS A 248 3.76 1.45 6.22
C HIS A 248 2.25 1.44 6.39
N PHE A 249 1.59 2.59 6.19
CA PHE A 249 0.14 2.66 6.29
C PHE A 249 -0.57 1.95 5.14
N VAL A 250 -0.03 2.00 3.92
CA VAL A 250 -0.55 1.22 2.77
C VAL A 250 -0.42 -0.27 3.05
N SER A 251 0.75 -0.75 3.48
CA SER A 251 0.98 -2.15 3.85
C SER A 251 0.03 -2.60 4.96
N PHE A 252 -0.06 -1.81 6.03
CA PHE A 252 -0.96 -2.03 7.16
C PHE A 252 -2.43 -2.11 6.71
N SER A 253 -2.90 -1.14 5.94
CA SER A 253 -4.29 -1.05 5.50
C SER A 253 -4.70 -2.23 4.64
N GLN A 254 -3.83 -2.64 3.70
CA GLN A 254 -4.05 -3.80 2.85
C GLN A 254 -4.09 -5.10 3.66
N ALA A 255 -3.18 -5.24 4.63
CA ALA A 255 -3.12 -6.41 5.50
C ALA A 255 -4.39 -6.51 6.37
N VAL A 256 -4.83 -5.41 6.98
CA VAL A 256 -6.00 -5.40 7.86
C VAL A 256 -7.30 -5.52 7.06
N LEU A 257 -7.53 -4.68 6.04
CA LEU A 257 -8.83 -4.60 5.38
C LEU A 257 -9.12 -5.79 4.48
N PHE A 258 -8.10 -6.31 3.76
CA PHE A 258 -8.28 -7.39 2.78
C PHE A 258 -7.87 -8.78 3.28
N ARG A 259 -6.82 -8.87 4.13
CA ARG A 259 -6.22 -10.15 4.54
C ARG A 259 -6.62 -10.58 5.94
N ASP A 260 -7.46 -9.80 6.63
CA ASP A 260 -7.85 -10.04 8.04
C ASP A 260 -6.63 -10.29 8.96
N ALA A 261 -5.59 -9.45 8.78
CA ALA A 261 -4.37 -9.60 9.56
C ALA A 261 -4.62 -9.26 11.03
N SER A 262 -4.12 -10.11 11.91
CA SER A 262 -4.18 -9.88 13.36
C SER A 262 -3.19 -8.79 13.79
N PHE A 263 -3.41 -8.22 14.99
CA PHE A 263 -2.51 -7.23 15.59
C PHE A 263 -1.04 -7.71 15.62
N ALA A 264 -0.82 -8.99 15.93
CA ALA A 264 0.54 -9.58 15.97
C ALA A 264 1.29 -9.52 14.64
N MET A 265 0.58 -9.41 13.50
CA MET A 265 1.20 -9.30 12.17
C MET A 265 1.49 -7.86 11.77
N VAL A 266 0.69 -6.90 12.22
CA VAL A 266 0.74 -5.51 11.73
C VAL A 266 1.37 -4.53 12.72
N TRP A 267 1.63 -4.94 13.97
CA TRP A 267 2.27 -4.09 14.96
C TRP A 267 3.63 -3.52 14.53
N PRO A 268 4.48 -4.22 13.71
CA PRO A 268 5.74 -3.64 13.27
C PRO A 268 5.55 -2.40 12.38
N ASP A 269 4.53 -2.42 11.49
CA ASP A 269 4.21 -1.26 10.66
C ASP A 269 3.65 -0.11 11.51
N MET A 270 2.82 -0.42 12.51
CA MET A 270 2.32 0.58 13.47
C MET A 270 3.48 1.21 14.27
N ALA A 271 4.43 0.40 14.74
CA ALA A 271 5.60 0.88 15.47
C ALA A 271 6.50 1.79 14.61
N LYS A 272 6.71 1.42 13.34
CA LYS A 272 7.48 2.24 12.40
C LYS A 272 6.79 3.58 12.13
N MET A 273 5.47 3.58 11.89
CA MET A 273 4.70 4.81 11.72
C MET A 273 4.82 5.71 12.95
N PHE A 274 4.67 5.15 14.14
CA PHE A 274 4.80 5.90 15.39
C PHE A 274 6.20 6.48 15.58
N ALA A 275 7.25 5.70 15.31
CA ALA A 275 8.64 6.15 15.39
C ALA A 275 8.94 7.31 14.43
N ILE A 276 8.50 7.19 13.16
CA ILE A 276 8.66 8.24 12.15
C ILE A 276 7.92 9.51 12.57
N GLY A 277 6.66 9.38 13.04
CA GLY A 277 5.87 10.49 13.54
C GLY A 277 6.51 11.18 14.74
N SER A 278 7.10 10.41 15.65
CA SER A 278 7.83 10.94 16.80
C SER A 278 9.06 11.76 16.38
N VAL A 279 9.80 11.29 15.38
CA VAL A 279 10.95 12.03 14.82
C VAL A 279 10.48 13.37 14.20
N TYR A 280 9.41 13.35 13.40
CA TYR A 280 8.84 14.57 12.83
C TYR A 280 8.36 15.54 13.92
N THR A 281 7.70 15.02 14.96
CA THR A 281 7.20 15.80 16.09
C THR A 281 8.35 16.46 16.86
N ILE A 282 9.41 15.72 17.18
CA ILE A 282 10.59 16.24 17.90
C ILE A 282 11.27 17.32 17.06
N TYR A 283 11.47 17.08 15.77
CA TYR A 283 12.05 18.08 14.87
C TYR A 283 11.19 19.34 14.81
N THR A 284 9.90 19.18 14.60
CA THR A 284 8.92 20.28 14.54
C THR A 284 8.94 21.10 15.82
N LEU A 285 8.93 20.45 16.99
CA LEU A 285 8.96 21.13 18.28
C LEU A 285 10.23 21.94 18.47
N SER A 286 11.39 21.43 18.05
CA SER A 286 12.65 22.13 18.11
C SER A 286 12.66 23.39 17.24
N ARG A 287 12.06 23.32 16.05
CA ARG A 287 11.93 24.45 15.12
C ARG A 287 10.90 25.47 15.62
N PHE A 288 9.78 24.99 16.13
CA PHE A 288 8.71 25.84 16.66
C PHE A 288 9.17 26.67 17.83
N ARG A 289 9.95 26.10 18.75
CA ARG A 289 10.59 26.86 19.86
C ARG A 289 11.52 27.98 19.36
N LYS A 290 12.34 27.69 18.34
CA LYS A 290 13.22 28.70 17.73
C LYS A 290 12.44 29.82 17.05
N MET A 291 11.32 29.47 16.40
CA MET A 291 10.44 30.43 15.74
C MET A 291 9.78 31.37 16.76
N LEU A 292 9.30 30.85 17.89
CA LEU A 292 8.72 31.64 18.97
C LEU A 292 9.78 32.55 19.65
N ALA A 293 10.99 32.06 19.87
CA ALA A 293 12.08 32.81 20.44
C ALA A 293 12.60 33.96 19.54
N ALA A 294 12.36 33.86 18.23
CA ALA A 294 12.76 34.91 17.27
C ALA A 294 11.73 36.09 17.18
N VAL A 295 10.56 35.94 17.78
CA VAL A 295 9.49 36.94 17.85
C VAL A 295 9.56 37.73 19.15
N GLN A 296 10.30 37.26 20.17
CA GLN A 296 10.63 37.97 21.41
C GLN A 296 11.86 38.82 21.19
#